data_c6d5a1cac500625ee26cab8a96b050a4
#
_entry.id   c6d5a1cac500625ee26cab8a96b050a4
#
_cell.length_a   1.000
_cell.length_b   1.000
_cell.length_c   1.000
_cell.angle_alpha   90.00
_cell.angle_beta   90.00
_cell.angle_gamma   90.00
#
_symmetry.space_group_name_H-M   'P 1'
#
loop_
_entity.id
_entity.type
_entity.pdbx_description
1 polymer ?
#
loop_
_entity_poly.entity_id
_entity_poly.type
_entity_poly.pdbx_seq_one_letter_code
_entity_poly.pdbx_strand_id
1 'polypeptide(L)'
;YFKLSYSNRDKVGSRLDKSSLAIENNSTLFNENNIALFAEIKPILGLQLKTYISYGDAIDYSNNRLGKRKQFIPTINWNINKHFEVKLKQTFKRLDANNVKVFIARLTDFRTTYQFNVLSFVRLSIIYNNTHRNANNYLYSDAEDIDSINKGFSTELLYAYKINPQTVFYLGYSDHHVSDNNFSDLKQDTRSAFMKFSYAWMK
;
A
#
# COMPACT_ATOMS: atom_id res chain seq x y z
N TYR A 1 3.00 19.89 13.38
CA TYR A 1 1.93 19.16 14.08
C TYR A 1 2.43 17.79 14.49
N PHE A 2 2.16 17.42 15.75
CA PHE A 2 2.50 16.11 16.32
C PHE A 2 1.29 15.55 17.02
N LYS A 3 1.07 14.24 16.89
CA LYS A 3 -0.01 13.52 17.56
C LYS A 3 0.50 12.16 18.04
N LEU A 4 0.48 11.94 19.35
CA LEU A 4 0.68 10.64 19.96
C LEU A 4 -0.69 10.03 20.25
N SER A 5 -0.88 8.76 19.95
CA SER A 5 -2.12 8.03 20.20
C SER A 5 -1.84 6.65 20.77
N TYR A 6 -2.68 6.24 21.68
CA TYR A 6 -2.78 4.88 22.18
C TYR A 6 -4.18 4.36 21.84
N SER A 7 -4.27 3.10 21.43
CA SER A 7 -5.53 2.42 21.18
C SER A 7 -5.51 1.01 21.75
N ASN A 8 -6.59 0.66 22.42
CA ASN A 8 -6.90 -0.70 22.87
C ASN A 8 -8.21 -1.11 22.20
N ARG A 9 -8.27 -2.29 21.59
CA ARG A 9 -9.48 -2.76 20.93
C ARG A 9 -9.49 -4.27 20.77
N ASP A 10 -10.68 -4.84 20.88
CA ASP A 10 -10.92 -6.25 20.62
C ASP A 10 -11.24 -6.48 19.14
N LYS A 11 -10.65 -7.52 18.57
CA LYS A 11 -10.84 -7.92 17.18
C LYS A 11 -10.95 -9.43 17.06
N VAL A 12 -11.83 -9.86 16.18
CA VAL A 12 -11.98 -11.28 15.84
C VAL A 12 -10.91 -11.68 14.83
N GLY A 13 -10.27 -12.80 15.06
CA GLY A 13 -9.31 -13.44 14.17
C GLY A 13 -9.95 -14.15 12.98
N SER A 14 -9.14 -14.92 12.26
CA SER A 14 -9.59 -15.76 11.14
C SER A 14 -10.16 -17.07 11.61
N ARG A 15 -11.11 -17.61 10.86
CA ARG A 15 -11.51 -19.02 10.96
C ARG A 15 -10.55 -19.84 10.09
N LEU A 16 -9.79 -20.73 10.71
CA LEU A 16 -8.77 -21.55 10.01
C LEU A 16 -9.29 -22.92 9.62
N ASP A 17 -10.32 -23.40 10.30
CA ASP A 17 -10.94 -24.68 9.99
C ASP A 17 -12.05 -24.51 8.97
N LYS A 18 -11.81 -25.03 7.75
CA LYS A 18 -12.76 -24.98 6.62
C LYS A 18 -13.99 -25.87 6.87
N SER A 19 -13.85 -26.91 7.68
CA SER A 19 -14.95 -27.83 7.99
C SER A 19 -15.94 -27.23 9.00
N SER A 20 -15.55 -26.19 9.70
CA SER A 20 -16.30 -25.58 10.80
C SER A 20 -16.80 -24.17 10.49
N LEU A 21 -16.97 -23.79 9.24
CA LEU A 21 -17.50 -22.48 8.85
C LEU A 21 -18.85 -22.13 9.51
N ALA A 22 -19.60 -23.14 9.93
CA ALA A 22 -20.89 -22.99 10.61
C ALA A 22 -20.82 -23.13 12.14
N ILE A 23 -19.65 -23.43 12.73
CA ILE A 23 -19.53 -23.63 14.15
C ILE A 23 -19.40 -22.26 14.83
N GLU A 24 -20.41 -21.91 15.65
CA GLU A 24 -20.31 -20.83 16.60
C GLU A 24 -19.09 -21.08 17.52
N ASN A 25 -18.32 -20.04 17.81
CA ASN A 25 -17.12 -20.05 18.66
C ASN A 25 -15.80 -20.49 18.02
N ASN A 26 -15.72 -20.68 16.72
CA ASN A 26 -14.44 -20.93 16.03
C ASN A 26 -13.67 -19.63 15.68
N SER A 27 -14.10 -18.50 16.15
CA SER A 27 -13.41 -17.23 16.02
C SER A 27 -12.71 -16.88 17.33
N THR A 28 -11.40 -16.63 17.27
CA THR A 28 -10.65 -16.16 18.44
C THR A 28 -10.77 -14.65 18.56
N LEU A 29 -11.12 -14.17 19.74
CA LEU A 29 -11.13 -12.75 20.08
C LEU A 29 -9.75 -12.34 20.59
N PHE A 30 -9.12 -11.36 19.95
CA PHE A 30 -7.82 -10.84 20.31
C PHE A 30 -7.94 -9.40 20.80
N ASN A 31 -7.26 -9.06 21.88
CA ASN A 31 -7.09 -7.68 22.33
C ASN A 31 -5.81 -7.10 21.71
N GLU A 32 -5.94 -6.02 20.93
CA GLU A 32 -4.83 -5.31 20.31
C GLU A 32 -4.54 -3.99 21.03
N ASN A 33 -3.31 -3.83 21.50
CA ASN A 33 -2.77 -2.59 22.06
C ASN A 33 -1.78 -1.97 21.10
N ASN A 34 -2.01 -0.73 20.69
CA ASN A 34 -1.14 -0.02 19.76
C ASN A 34 -0.82 1.39 20.26
N ILE A 35 0.45 1.78 20.09
CA ILE A 35 0.91 3.14 20.21
C ILE A 35 1.33 3.65 18.85
N ALA A 36 0.97 4.90 18.53
CA ALA A 36 1.35 5.50 17.25
C ALA A 36 1.69 6.98 17.42
N LEU A 37 2.71 7.41 16.68
CA LEU A 37 3.14 8.79 16.52
C LEU A 37 2.89 9.22 15.07
N PHE A 38 2.18 10.33 14.91
CA PHE A 38 2.09 11.05 13.65
C PHE A 38 2.79 12.39 13.80
N ALA A 39 3.63 12.75 12.83
CA ALA A 39 4.28 14.05 12.74
C ALA A 39 4.12 14.63 11.34
N GLU A 40 3.89 15.93 11.28
CA GLU A 40 3.80 16.71 10.04
C GLU A 40 4.55 18.03 10.21
N ILE A 41 5.41 18.34 9.25
CA ILE A 41 6.11 19.64 9.17
C ILE A 41 6.03 20.20 7.74
N LYS A 42 6.05 21.50 7.63
CA LYS A 42 6.10 22.26 6.37
C LYS A 42 7.29 23.20 6.42
N PRO A 43 8.52 22.69 6.14
CA PRO A 43 9.75 23.46 6.35
C PRO A 43 9.90 24.64 5.38
N ILE A 44 9.35 24.53 4.18
CA ILE A 44 9.33 25.59 3.17
C ILE A 44 7.99 25.57 2.43
N LEU A 45 7.70 26.64 1.70
CA LEU A 45 6.49 26.73 0.88
C LEU A 45 6.43 25.59 -0.14
N GLY A 46 5.29 24.93 -0.22
CA GLY A 46 5.04 23.82 -1.13
C GLY A 46 5.57 22.47 -0.66
N LEU A 47 6.43 22.38 0.38
CA LEU A 47 6.96 21.12 0.89
C LEU A 47 6.26 20.73 2.20
N GLN A 48 5.69 19.53 2.21
CA GLN A 48 5.07 18.91 3.37
C GLN A 48 5.72 17.54 3.62
N LEU A 49 6.28 17.36 4.79
CA LEU A 49 6.87 16.10 5.27
C LEU A 49 5.97 15.53 6.35
N LYS A 50 5.60 14.27 6.19
CA LYS A 50 4.79 13.52 7.18
C LYS A 50 5.50 12.24 7.55
N THR A 51 5.28 11.81 8.77
CA THR A 51 5.68 10.48 9.19
C THR A 51 4.64 9.87 10.10
N TYR A 52 4.42 8.57 9.94
CA TYR A 52 3.62 7.76 10.84
C TYR A 52 4.48 6.59 11.31
N ILE A 53 4.59 6.46 12.64
CA ILE A 53 5.30 5.36 13.28
C ILE A 53 4.30 4.69 14.19
N SER A 54 4.22 3.34 14.16
CA SER A 54 3.39 2.60 15.11
C SER A 54 4.07 1.31 15.54
N TYR A 55 3.78 0.97 16.79
CA TYR A 55 4.20 -0.27 17.41
C TYR A 55 3.09 -0.83 18.30
N GLY A 56 2.83 -2.12 18.22
CA GLY A 56 1.84 -2.77 19.05
C GLY A 56 1.37 -4.10 18.50
N ASP A 57 0.27 -4.56 19.04
CA ASP A 57 -0.33 -5.81 18.67
C ASP A 57 -0.98 -5.77 17.30
N ALA A 58 -0.94 -6.88 16.59
CA ALA A 58 -1.66 -7.09 15.34
C ALA A 58 -1.94 -8.58 15.15
N ILE A 59 -3.10 -8.89 14.61
CA ILE A 59 -3.47 -10.27 14.30
C ILE A 59 -2.68 -10.73 13.08
N ASP A 60 -2.00 -11.87 13.21
CA ASP A 60 -1.52 -12.69 12.12
C ASP A 60 -2.69 -13.55 11.63
N TYR A 61 -3.44 -13.01 10.66
CA TYR A 61 -4.67 -13.65 10.17
C TYR A 61 -4.43 -15.01 9.49
N SER A 62 -3.26 -15.21 8.90
CA SER A 62 -2.92 -16.48 8.27
C SER A 62 -2.76 -17.62 9.29
N ASN A 63 -2.39 -17.28 10.52
CA ASN A 63 -2.14 -18.24 11.58
C ASN A 63 -3.07 -18.06 12.79
N ASN A 64 -4.05 -17.16 12.70
CA ASN A 64 -5.03 -16.84 13.74
C ASN A 64 -4.39 -16.66 15.13
N ARG A 65 -3.36 -15.85 15.22
CA ARG A 65 -2.62 -15.57 16.45
C ARG A 65 -2.25 -14.11 16.58
N LEU A 66 -1.95 -13.67 17.81
CA LEU A 66 -1.48 -12.33 18.06
C LEU A 66 0.02 -12.22 17.78
N GLY A 67 0.43 -11.18 17.09
CA GLY A 67 1.82 -10.80 16.84
C GLY A 67 2.11 -9.36 17.26
N LYS A 68 3.35 -8.94 17.06
CA LYS A 68 3.81 -7.55 17.26
C LYS A 68 4.13 -6.94 15.92
N ARG A 69 3.48 -5.82 15.61
CA ARG A 69 3.68 -5.05 14.37
C ARG A 69 4.52 -3.82 14.63
N LYS A 70 5.50 -3.60 13.75
CA LYS A 70 6.25 -2.36 13.60
C LYS A 70 5.91 -1.74 12.25
N GLN A 71 5.62 -0.45 12.22
CA GLN A 71 5.30 0.26 10.99
C GLN A 71 5.93 1.64 10.99
N PHE A 72 6.52 2.02 9.84
CA PHE A 72 7.09 3.33 9.60
C PHE A 72 6.69 3.80 8.20
N ILE A 73 6.07 4.97 8.10
CA ILE A 73 5.54 5.53 6.85
C ILE A 73 5.97 6.98 6.70
N PRO A 74 7.18 7.26 6.18
CA PRO A 74 7.55 8.60 5.74
C PRO A 74 6.82 8.96 4.45
N THR A 75 6.41 10.21 4.34
CA THR A 75 5.70 10.75 3.18
C THR A 75 6.21 12.16 2.87
N ILE A 76 6.50 12.39 1.60
CA ILE A 76 6.89 13.69 1.06
C ILE A 76 5.80 14.10 0.06
N ASN A 77 5.24 15.29 0.25
CA ASN A 77 4.42 15.97 -0.76
C ASN A 77 5.10 17.29 -1.08
N TRP A 78 5.49 17.50 -2.32
CA TRP A 78 6.22 18.67 -2.73
C TRP A 78 5.65 19.28 -4.01
N ASN A 79 5.04 20.44 -3.87
CA ASN A 79 4.72 21.34 -4.98
C ASN A 79 5.95 22.20 -5.26
N ILE A 80 6.82 21.74 -6.17
CA ILE A 80 8.10 22.39 -6.51
C ILE A 80 7.82 23.78 -7.11
N ASN A 81 6.80 23.85 -7.95
CA ASN A 81 6.27 25.07 -8.53
C ASN A 81 4.80 24.87 -8.96
N LYS A 82 4.22 25.87 -9.64
CA LYS A 82 2.83 25.81 -10.13
C LYS A 82 2.54 24.71 -11.16
N HIS A 83 3.59 24.13 -11.74
CA HIS A 83 3.47 23.10 -12.77
C HIS A 83 3.87 21.71 -12.30
N PHE A 84 4.70 21.60 -11.26
CA PHE A 84 5.36 20.34 -10.92
C PHE A 84 5.12 19.93 -9.47
N GLU A 85 4.44 18.80 -9.32
CA GLU A 85 4.16 18.17 -8.03
C GLU A 85 4.84 16.80 -7.95
N VAL A 86 5.43 16.49 -6.79
CA VAL A 86 6.01 15.18 -6.47
C VAL A 86 5.41 14.68 -5.17
N LYS A 87 5.02 13.40 -5.15
CA LYS A 87 4.59 12.68 -3.94
C LYS A 87 5.40 11.40 -3.83
N LEU A 88 5.97 11.17 -2.67
CA LEU A 88 6.67 9.93 -2.34
C LEU A 88 6.18 9.44 -0.98
N LYS A 89 5.67 8.23 -0.95
CA LYS A 89 5.28 7.54 0.27
C LYS A 89 6.01 6.20 0.34
N GLN A 90 6.76 6.00 1.41
CA GLN A 90 7.40 4.73 1.68
C GLN A 90 6.71 4.07 2.87
N THR A 91 6.36 2.79 2.74
CA THR A 91 5.80 2.01 3.84
C THR A 91 6.75 0.88 4.20
N PHE A 92 7.18 0.84 5.44
CA PHE A 92 7.91 -0.27 6.04
C PHE A 92 7.00 -0.91 7.08
N LYS A 93 6.78 -2.21 6.97
CA LYS A 93 5.94 -2.98 7.89
C LYS A 93 6.60 -4.31 8.22
N ARG A 94 6.65 -4.63 9.49
CA ARG A 94 7.12 -5.92 9.99
C ARG A 94 6.11 -6.48 10.98
N LEU A 95 5.84 -7.76 10.86
CA LEU A 95 5.05 -8.54 11.82
C LEU A 95 5.92 -9.66 12.36
N ASP A 96 5.98 -9.76 13.67
CA ASP A 96 6.63 -10.85 14.40
C ASP A 96 5.57 -11.55 15.25
N ALA A 97 5.58 -12.88 15.30
CA ALA A 97 4.76 -13.68 16.21
C ALA A 97 5.66 -14.73 16.88
N ASN A 98 5.47 -14.94 18.20
CA ASN A 98 6.33 -15.81 19.01
C ASN A 98 7.84 -15.46 18.88
N ASN A 99 8.16 -14.17 18.82
CA ASN A 99 9.51 -13.63 18.64
C ASN A 99 10.19 -14.02 17.30
N VAL A 100 9.43 -14.59 16.35
CA VAL A 100 9.92 -14.97 15.03
C VAL A 100 9.22 -14.12 13.98
N LYS A 101 9.96 -13.70 12.97
CA LYS A 101 9.42 -12.96 11.82
C LYS A 101 8.32 -13.76 11.12
N VAL A 102 7.16 -13.14 10.91
CA VAL A 102 6.11 -13.62 9.98
C VAL A 102 6.39 -13.03 8.61
N PHE A 103 6.46 -11.70 8.51
CA PHE A 103 6.83 -11.04 7.27
C PHE A 103 7.49 -9.67 7.48
N ILE A 104 8.20 -9.21 6.45
CA ILE A 104 8.62 -7.82 6.26
C ILE A 104 8.08 -7.38 4.89
N ALA A 105 7.36 -6.26 4.87
CA ALA A 105 6.85 -5.66 3.63
C ALA A 105 7.38 -4.23 3.47
N ARG A 106 7.78 -3.90 2.25
CA ARG A 106 8.19 -2.57 1.82
C ARG A 106 7.36 -2.18 0.61
N LEU A 107 6.75 -1.01 0.67
CA LEU A 107 5.96 -0.46 -0.42
C LEU A 107 6.42 0.96 -0.70
N THR A 108 6.83 1.21 -1.93
CA THR A 108 7.13 2.55 -2.45
C THR A 108 5.99 2.98 -3.35
N ASP A 109 5.39 4.13 -3.08
CA ASP A 109 4.39 4.80 -3.92
C ASP A 109 4.98 6.16 -4.30
N PHE A 110 5.41 6.27 -5.56
CA PHE A 110 5.94 7.49 -6.14
C PHE A 110 4.95 8.01 -7.19
N ARG A 111 4.63 9.28 -7.10
CA ARG A 111 3.79 9.96 -8.08
C ARG A 111 4.36 11.33 -8.42
N THR A 112 4.41 11.64 -9.69
CA THR A 112 4.73 12.98 -10.15
C THR A 112 3.70 13.45 -11.17
N THR A 113 3.35 14.73 -11.09
CA THR A 113 2.40 15.37 -12.00
C THR A 113 3.04 16.63 -12.55
N TYR A 114 3.03 16.74 -13.88
CA TYR A 114 3.38 17.96 -14.57
C TYR A 114 2.13 18.58 -15.21
N GLN A 115 1.79 19.75 -14.72
CA GLN A 115 0.65 20.56 -15.17
C GLN A 115 1.12 21.51 -16.28
N PHE A 116 0.76 21.26 -17.53
CA PHE A 116 1.11 22.15 -18.65
C PHE A 116 0.38 23.50 -18.53
N ASN A 117 -0.91 23.41 -18.24
CA ASN A 117 -1.80 24.55 -18.01
C ASN A 117 -3.04 24.10 -17.22
N VAL A 118 -4.04 24.96 -17.01
CA VAL A 118 -5.26 24.65 -16.26
C VAL A 118 -6.10 23.53 -16.86
N LEU A 119 -5.87 23.20 -18.13
CA LEU A 119 -6.66 22.20 -18.88
C LEU A 119 -5.94 20.86 -19.03
N SER A 120 -4.61 20.81 -18.96
CA SER A 120 -3.86 19.59 -19.31
C SER A 120 -2.73 19.28 -18.33
N PHE A 121 -2.56 17.99 -18.06
CA PHE A 121 -1.46 17.47 -17.25
C PHE A 121 -1.02 16.08 -17.72
N VAL A 122 0.19 15.72 -17.36
CA VAL A 122 0.69 14.35 -17.39
C VAL A 122 1.02 13.90 -15.98
N ARG A 123 0.71 12.64 -15.64
CA ARG A 123 1.00 12.01 -14.37
C ARG A 123 1.71 10.69 -14.58
N LEU A 124 2.81 10.52 -13.88
CA LEU A 124 3.50 9.24 -13.74
C LEU A 124 3.27 8.73 -12.31
N SER A 125 2.83 7.48 -12.19
CA SER A 125 2.72 6.75 -10.92
C SER A 125 3.59 5.50 -11.00
N ILE A 126 4.39 5.26 -9.97
CA ILE A 126 5.22 4.06 -9.83
C ILE A 126 4.94 3.46 -8.46
N ILE A 127 4.57 2.19 -8.44
CA ILE A 127 4.37 1.42 -7.21
C ILE A 127 5.31 0.23 -7.24
N TYR A 128 6.14 0.10 -6.20
CA TYR A 128 7.00 -1.04 -6.00
C TYR A 128 6.72 -1.66 -4.63
N ASN A 129 6.36 -2.93 -4.61
CA ASN A 129 6.23 -3.70 -3.40
C ASN A 129 7.28 -4.81 -3.34
N ASN A 130 7.72 -5.09 -2.12
CA ASN A 130 8.63 -6.20 -1.83
C ASN A 130 8.28 -6.77 -0.46
N THR A 131 7.80 -8.00 -0.45
CA THR A 131 7.38 -8.70 0.76
C THR A 131 8.21 -9.97 0.92
N HIS A 132 8.82 -10.10 2.10
CA HIS A 132 9.54 -11.30 2.51
C HIS A 132 8.79 -11.97 3.66
N ARG A 133 8.36 -13.21 3.47
CA ARG A 133 7.69 -14.04 4.46
C ARG A 133 8.65 -15.10 4.98
N ASN A 134 8.45 -15.51 6.22
CA ASN A 134 9.10 -16.71 6.75
C ASN A 134 8.14 -17.88 6.63
N ALA A 135 8.25 -18.65 5.57
CA ALA A 135 7.35 -19.77 5.29
C ALA A 135 7.27 -20.78 6.45
N ASN A 136 8.39 -21.02 7.14
CA ASN A 136 8.45 -21.92 8.29
C ASN A 136 7.68 -21.43 9.53
N ASN A 137 7.21 -20.19 9.54
CA ASN A 137 6.40 -19.62 10.63
C ASN A 137 4.90 -19.58 10.28
N TYR A 138 4.47 -20.33 9.27
CA TYR A 138 3.06 -20.55 8.94
C TYR A 138 2.61 -21.90 9.50
N LEU A 139 1.49 -21.91 10.22
CA LEU A 139 1.05 -23.08 11.00
C LEU A 139 0.07 -23.98 10.21
N TYR A 140 -0.63 -23.41 9.23
CA TYR A 140 -1.76 -24.04 8.55
C TYR A 140 -1.59 -24.15 7.03
N SER A 141 -0.38 -23.89 6.55
CA SER A 141 -0.01 -24.03 5.14
C SER A 141 1.35 -24.68 5.08
N ASP A 142 1.54 -25.54 4.10
CA ASP A 142 2.85 -26.10 3.82
C ASP A 142 3.82 -24.99 3.42
N ALA A 143 5.08 -25.09 3.85
CA ALA A 143 6.06 -24.05 3.61
C ALA A 143 6.32 -23.83 2.09
N GLU A 144 6.06 -24.87 1.29
CA GLU A 144 6.17 -24.84 -0.18
C GLU A 144 5.07 -24.00 -0.83
N ASP A 145 3.88 -23.92 -0.19
CA ASP A 145 2.74 -23.13 -0.67
C ASP A 145 2.87 -21.63 -0.35
N ILE A 146 3.85 -21.26 0.45
CA ILE A 146 4.05 -19.86 0.87
C ILE A 146 5.14 -19.21 0.05
N ASP A 147 4.78 -18.18 -0.72
CA ASP A 147 5.76 -17.34 -1.38
C ASP A 147 6.62 -16.59 -0.36
N SER A 148 7.86 -17.08 -0.18
CA SER A 148 8.84 -16.46 0.71
C SER A 148 9.23 -15.06 0.25
N ILE A 149 9.21 -14.82 -1.06
CA ILE A 149 9.49 -13.53 -1.69
C ILE A 149 8.37 -13.23 -2.67
N ASN A 150 7.78 -12.05 -2.54
CA ASN A 150 6.81 -11.53 -3.50
C ASN A 150 7.18 -10.08 -3.80
N LYS A 151 7.45 -9.79 -5.08
CA LYS A 151 7.74 -8.44 -5.56
C LYS A 151 6.74 -8.06 -6.64
N GLY A 152 6.35 -6.81 -6.66
CA GLY A 152 5.52 -6.24 -7.71
C GLY A 152 6.04 -4.86 -8.09
N PHE A 153 6.03 -4.56 -9.37
CA PHE A 153 6.37 -3.26 -9.92
C PHE A 153 5.30 -2.83 -10.90
N SER A 154 4.67 -1.69 -10.62
CA SER A 154 3.64 -1.13 -11.49
C SER A 154 4.03 0.26 -11.91
N THR A 155 3.84 0.56 -13.19
CA THR A 155 3.98 1.89 -13.76
C THR A 155 2.69 2.29 -14.44
N GLU A 156 2.24 3.51 -14.20
CA GLU A 156 1.09 4.12 -14.87
C GLU A 156 1.48 5.50 -15.36
N LEU A 157 1.26 5.76 -16.65
CA LEU A 157 1.39 7.07 -17.27
C LEU A 157 0.01 7.52 -17.75
N LEU A 158 -0.43 8.67 -17.28
CA LEU A 158 -1.72 9.24 -17.62
C LEU A 158 -1.55 10.67 -18.17
N TYR A 159 -2.03 10.90 -19.36
CA TYR A 159 -2.27 12.24 -19.89
C TYR A 159 -3.76 12.56 -19.79
N ALA A 160 -4.09 13.76 -19.33
CA ALA A 160 -5.46 14.26 -19.28
C ALA A 160 -5.56 15.64 -19.90
N TYR A 161 -6.62 15.84 -20.70
CA TYR A 161 -6.98 17.13 -21.27
C TYR A 161 -8.44 17.43 -20.96
N LYS A 162 -8.68 18.46 -20.15
CA LYS A 162 -10.01 18.92 -19.71
C LYS A 162 -10.42 20.10 -20.58
N ILE A 163 -11.29 19.85 -21.56
CA ILE A 163 -11.85 20.92 -22.41
C ILE A 163 -12.74 21.83 -21.54
N ASN A 164 -13.54 21.22 -20.68
CA ASN A 164 -14.32 21.86 -19.60
C ASN A 164 -14.53 20.84 -18.47
N PRO A 165 -15.12 21.20 -17.31
CA PRO A 165 -15.28 20.28 -16.17
C PRO A 165 -16.01 18.97 -16.50
N GLN A 166 -16.80 18.94 -17.57
CA GLN A 166 -17.64 17.81 -17.95
C GLN A 166 -17.13 17.07 -19.19
N THR A 167 -16.22 17.69 -19.96
CA THR A 167 -15.64 17.12 -21.20
C THR A 167 -14.15 16.90 -20.96
N VAL A 168 -13.77 15.64 -20.83
CA VAL A 168 -12.39 15.26 -20.52
C VAL A 168 -11.94 14.15 -21.46
N PHE A 169 -10.73 14.31 -21.98
CA PHE A 169 -9.99 13.28 -22.69
C PHE A 169 -8.91 12.71 -21.79
N TYR A 170 -8.78 11.38 -21.76
CA TYR A 170 -7.70 10.66 -21.08
C TYR A 170 -7.02 9.72 -22.04
N LEU A 171 -5.69 9.68 -21.96
CA LEU A 171 -4.84 8.69 -22.59
C LEU A 171 -3.96 8.09 -21.50
N GLY A 172 -4.00 6.77 -21.33
CA GLY A 172 -3.29 6.08 -20.27
C GLY A 172 -2.54 4.86 -20.79
N TYR A 173 -1.43 4.58 -20.13
CA TYR A 173 -0.63 3.38 -20.30
C TYR A 173 -0.30 2.83 -18.91
N SER A 174 -0.43 1.52 -18.74
CA SER A 174 -0.01 0.84 -17.52
C SER A 174 0.73 -0.44 -17.83
N ASP A 175 1.69 -0.76 -16.97
CA ASP A 175 2.54 -1.93 -17.05
C ASP A 175 2.75 -2.50 -15.64
N HIS A 176 2.57 -3.82 -15.49
CA HIS A 176 2.71 -4.52 -14.23
C HIS A 176 3.64 -5.71 -14.36
N HIS A 177 4.57 -5.84 -13.41
CA HIS A 177 5.54 -6.91 -13.32
C HIS A 177 5.46 -7.56 -11.95
N VAL A 178 5.63 -8.85 -11.89
CA VAL A 178 5.62 -9.66 -10.66
C VAL A 178 6.85 -10.55 -10.57
N SER A 179 7.23 -10.89 -9.36
CA SER A 179 8.23 -11.90 -9.02
C SER A 179 7.78 -12.63 -7.76
N ASP A 180 7.93 -13.93 -7.74
CA ASP A 180 7.60 -14.84 -6.64
C ASP A 180 8.70 -15.88 -6.43
N ASN A 181 8.44 -16.97 -5.72
CA ASN A 181 9.40 -18.06 -5.52
C ASN A 181 9.82 -18.76 -6.82
N ASN A 182 8.94 -18.78 -7.84
CA ASN A 182 9.20 -19.43 -9.13
C ASN A 182 10.02 -18.55 -10.06
N PHE A 183 9.94 -17.21 -9.87
CA PHE A 183 10.60 -16.23 -10.71
C PHE A 183 11.37 -15.23 -9.87
N SER A 184 12.70 -15.36 -9.81
CA SER A 184 13.59 -14.43 -9.07
C SER A 184 13.54 -13.01 -9.64
N ASP A 185 13.36 -12.88 -10.95
CA ASP A 185 13.32 -11.62 -11.67
C ASP A 185 11.88 -11.15 -11.92
N LEU A 186 11.69 -9.84 -11.97
CA LEU A 186 10.42 -9.22 -12.31
C LEU A 186 10.04 -9.58 -13.76
N LYS A 187 8.97 -10.33 -13.92
CA LYS A 187 8.39 -10.66 -15.23
C LYS A 187 7.14 -9.83 -15.47
N GLN A 188 6.95 -9.43 -16.71
CA GLN A 188 5.74 -8.73 -17.11
C GLN A 188 4.54 -9.65 -16.95
N ASP A 189 3.55 -9.16 -16.19
CA ASP A 189 2.27 -9.81 -15.95
C ASP A 189 1.19 -9.23 -16.86
N THR A 190 1.00 -7.93 -16.81
CA THR A 190 -0.01 -7.23 -17.62
C THR A 190 0.54 -5.93 -18.20
N ARG A 191 0.05 -5.61 -19.38
CA ARG A 191 0.30 -4.33 -20.05
C ARG A 191 -0.98 -3.85 -20.71
N SER A 192 -1.34 -2.59 -20.50
CA SER A 192 -2.53 -2.01 -21.12
C SER A 192 -2.32 -0.56 -21.55
N ALA A 193 -3.01 -0.19 -22.62
CA ALA A 193 -3.19 1.19 -23.02
C ALA A 193 -4.69 1.45 -23.17
N PHE A 194 -5.13 2.63 -22.75
CA PHE A 194 -6.52 3.02 -22.87
C PHE A 194 -6.67 4.47 -23.31
N MET A 195 -7.76 4.74 -23.96
CA MET A 195 -8.22 6.07 -24.30
C MET A 195 -9.68 6.21 -23.84
N LYS A 196 -9.98 7.31 -23.16
CA LYS A 196 -11.33 7.61 -22.70
C LYS A 196 -11.69 9.03 -23.05
N PHE A 197 -12.85 9.20 -23.68
CA PHE A 197 -13.48 10.49 -23.88
C PHE A 197 -14.78 10.55 -23.09
N SER A 198 -14.93 11.54 -22.24
CA SER A 198 -16.14 11.79 -21.46
C SER A 198 -16.72 13.12 -21.90
N TYR A 199 -17.98 13.13 -22.28
CA TYR A 199 -18.71 14.30 -22.70
C TYR A 199 -20.07 14.38 -22.00
N ALA A 200 -20.40 15.52 -21.42
CA ALA A 200 -21.71 15.75 -20.85
C ALA A 200 -22.46 16.73 -21.73
N TRP A 201 -23.62 16.29 -22.20
CA TRP A 201 -24.56 17.13 -22.93
C TRP A 201 -25.36 17.92 -21.90
N MET A 202 -25.21 19.22 -21.91
CA MET A 202 -26.12 20.10 -21.16
C MET A 202 -27.22 20.58 -22.11
N LYS A 203 -28.46 20.38 -21.71
CA LYS A 203 -29.66 20.87 -22.35
C LYS A 203 -30.02 22.25 -21.79
#